data_0e14438cf5aa092b43e1788bb8d5adf5
#
_entry.id   0e14438cf5aa092b43e1788bb8d5adf5
#
_cell.length_a   1.000
_cell.length_b   1.000
_cell.length_c   1.000
_cell.angle_alpha   90.00
_cell.angle_beta   90.00
_cell.angle_gamma   90.00
#
_symmetry.space_group_name_H-M   'P 1'
#
loop_
_entity.id
_entity.type
_entity.pdbx_description
1 polymer ?
#
loop_
_entity_poly.entity_id
_entity_poly.type
_entity_poly.pdbx_seq_one_letter_code
_entity_poly.pdbx_strand_id
1 'polypeptide(L)'
;MWNIIQCAIQGRGHIKSNTPCQDKTYSMTTGTMRVIALADGAGSARLSHYGAEAVTKFICSELSEKFDVYFADNDGVAVKKKLIEGLLKSLNETAKQLDCEIKELASTLLFVAVKNEQFIIAHIGDGVIGYLKKNELKIASQPENGEFVNMTVFTTSKDAIMTMKLIKGSLGEIQGFVLMSDGTETSLYDKKEHKLADILKKIML
;
A
#
# COMPACT_ATOMS: atom_id res chain seq x y z
N MET A 1 20.57 0.24 9.49
CA MET A 1 19.30 0.54 10.24
C MET A 1 18.30 1.06 9.20
N TRP A 2 17.02 0.63 9.23
CA TRP A 2 16.00 1.10 8.31
C TRP A 2 15.42 2.43 8.80
N ASN A 3 15.46 3.46 7.97
CA ASN A 3 14.80 4.73 8.20
C ASN A 3 13.50 4.77 7.39
N ILE A 4 12.49 5.48 7.89
CA ILE A 4 11.20 5.65 7.20
C ILE A 4 11.01 7.13 6.89
N ILE A 5 10.73 7.42 5.62
CA ILE A 5 10.35 8.76 5.15
C ILE A 5 8.99 8.61 4.49
N GLN A 6 8.05 9.48 4.82
CA GLN A 6 6.71 9.47 4.24
C GLN A 6 6.20 10.88 3.99
N CYS A 7 5.45 11.04 2.92
CA CYS A 7 4.82 12.31 2.55
C CYS A 7 3.51 12.05 1.82
N ALA A 8 2.49 12.84 2.10
CA ALA A 8 1.25 12.90 1.33
C ALA A 8 0.95 14.38 1.06
N ILE A 9 0.76 14.74 -0.20
CA ILE A 9 0.54 16.12 -0.63
C ILE A 9 -0.78 16.20 -1.40
N GLN A 10 -1.67 17.06 -0.94
CA GLN A 10 -2.94 17.30 -1.61
C GLN A 10 -2.74 17.89 -3.00
N GLY A 11 -3.33 17.28 -4.01
CA GLY A 11 -3.26 17.74 -5.40
C GLY A 11 -3.92 19.13 -5.58
N ARG A 12 -3.40 19.95 -6.49
CA ARG A 12 -3.90 21.30 -6.78
C ARG A 12 -5.39 21.32 -7.18
N GLY A 13 -5.87 20.27 -7.85
CA GLY A 13 -7.29 20.10 -8.18
C GLY A 13 -8.14 19.97 -6.93
N HIS A 14 -7.74 19.11 -6.00
CA HIS A 14 -8.41 18.88 -4.72
C HIS A 14 -8.42 20.13 -3.83
N ILE A 15 -7.32 20.91 -3.83
CA ILE A 15 -7.31 22.19 -3.12
C ILE A 15 -8.38 23.16 -3.69
N LYS A 16 -8.48 23.25 -5.02
CA LYS A 16 -9.47 24.13 -5.68
C LYS A 16 -10.92 23.70 -5.44
N SER A 17 -11.18 22.39 -5.39
CA SER A 17 -12.52 21.82 -5.15
C SER A 17 -12.83 21.64 -3.66
N ASN A 18 -11.93 22.03 -2.76
CA ASN A 18 -12.04 21.79 -1.32
C ASN A 18 -12.24 20.28 -0.97
N THR A 19 -11.67 19.39 -1.80
CA THR A 19 -11.68 17.94 -1.56
C THR A 19 -10.51 17.59 -0.66
N PRO A 20 -10.67 16.84 0.45
CA PRO A 20 -9.56 16.43 1.30
C PRO A 20 -8.48 15.66 0.52
N CYS A 21 -7.23 15.66 1.04
CA CYS A 21 -6.20 14.75 0.54
C CYS A 21 -6.66 13.30 0.77
N GLN A 22 -6.84 12.55 -0.31
CA GLN A 22 -7.34 11.19 -0.29
C GLN A 22 -6.21 10.17 -0.08
N ASP A 23 -4.97 10.52 -0.43
CA ASP A 23 -3.79 9.72 -0.09
C ASP A 23 -3.51 9.74 1.40
N LYS A 24 -3.26 8.58 1.97
CA LYS A 24 -2.83 8.40 3.36
C LYS A 24 -1.62 7.50 3.45
N THR A 25 -0.68 7.90 4.28
CA THR A 25 0.48 7.09 4.64
C THR A 25 0.47 6.84 6.14
N TYR A 26 0.87 5.66 6.53
CA TYR A 26 1.11 5.33 7.94
C TYR A 26 2.33 4.43 8.07
N SER A 27 3.02 4.53 9.19
CA SER A 27 4.15 3.68 9.49
C SER A 27 4.22 3.32 10.96
N MET A 28 4.77 2.16 11.25
CA MET A 28 4.99 1.69 12.63
C MET A 28 6.38 1.06 12.75
N THR A 29 6.99 1.33 13.89
CA THR A 29 8.30 0.80 14.26
C THR A 29 8.20 0.17 15.64
N THR A 30 8.52 -1.13 15.75
CA THR A 30 8.52 -1.86 17.02
C THR A 30 9.71 -2.83 17.05
N GLY A 31 10.71 -2.55 17.88
CA GLY A 31 11.95 -3.33 17.89
C GLY A 31 12.63 -3.34 16.50
N THR A 32 12.81 -4.55 15.95
CA THR A 32 13.38 -4.73 14.60
C THR A 32 12.34 -4.64 13.50
N MET A 33 11.05 -4.52 13.85
CA MET A 33 9.95 -4.43 12.91
C MET A 33 9.80 -3.02 12.34
N ARG A 34 9.61 -2.92 11.04
CA ARG A 34 9.26 -1.68 10.31
C ARG A 34 8.12 -2.01 9.37
N VAL A 35 7.04 -1.26 9.46
CA VAL A 35 5.91 -1.36 8.53
C VAL A 35 5.65 0.01 7.96
N ILE A 36 5.50 0.08 6.66
CA ILE A 36 5.02 1.26 5.95
C ILE A 36 3.82 0.88 5.10
N ALA A 37 2.81 1.72 5.08
CA ALA A 37 1.62 1.55 4.27
C ALA A 37 1.23 2.86 3.58
N LEU A 38 0.71 2.73 2.37
CA LEU A 38 0.15 3.79 1.55
C LEU A 38 -1.21 3.34 1.03
N ALA A 39 -2.20 4.20 1.05
CA ALA A 39 -3.50 3.98 0.43
C ALA A 39 -3.95 5.26 -0.26
N ASP A 40 -4.49 5.11 -1.46
CA ASP A 40 -5.15 6.16 -2.23
C ASP A 40 -6.66 5.95 -2.17
N GLY A 41 -7.38 6.96 -1.72
CA GLY A 41 -8.83 6.92 -1.60
C GLY A 41 -9.50 7.16 -2.94
N ALA A 42 -10.43 6.28 -3.31
CA ALA A 42 -11.17 6.40 -4.57
C ALA A 42 -11.79 7.80 -4.74
N GLY A 43 -11.47 8.49 -5.83
CA GLY A 43 -11.98 9.83 -6.11
C GLY A 43 -13.52 9.91 -6.23
N SER A 44 -14.16 8.78 -6.55
CA SER A 44 -15.63 8.64 -6.60
C SER A 44 -16.29 8.39 -5.24
N ALA A 45 -15.52 8.08 -4.19
CA ALA A 45 -16.02 7.77 -2.87
C ALA A 45 -15.83 8.95 -1.92
N ARG A 46 -16.94 9.47 -1.40
CA ARG A 46 -16.99 10.74 -0.64
C ARG A 46 -16.11 10.75 0.61
N LEU A 47 -15.98 9.62 1.28
CA LEU A 47 -15.26 9.45 2.55
C LEU A 47 -14.01 8.58 2.41
N SER A 48 -13.50 8.41 1.20
CA SER A 48 -12.36 7.53 0.89
C SER A 48 -11.09 7.86 1.68
N HIS A 49 -10.87 9.11 2.03
CA HIS A 49 -9.73 9.52 2.87
C HIS A 49 -9.78 8.92 4.29
N TYR A 50 -10.97 8.68 4.86
CA TYR A 50 -11.11 7.95 6.13
C TYR A 50 -10.87 6.45 5.92
N GLY A 51 -11.31 5.90 4.79
CA GLY A 51 -11.01 4.52 4.43
C GLY A 51 -9.52 4.28 4.25
N ALA A 52 -8.83 5.14 3.50
CA ALA A 52 -7.38 5.10 3.31
C ALA A 52 -6.63 5.18 4.65
N GLU A 53 -7.08 6.04 5.58
CA GLU A 53 -6.52 6.14 6.91
C GLU A 53 -6.75 4.86 7.74
N ALA A 54 -7.95 4.32 7.70
CA ALA A 54 -8.31 3.11 8.44
C ALA A 54 -7.49 1.90 7.99
N VAL A 55 -7.37 1.67 6.66
CA VAL A 55 -6.63 0.51 6.14
C VAL A 55 -5.12 0.61 6.39
N THR A 56 -4.53 1.79 6.29
CA THR A 56 -3.09 1.98 6.55
C THR A 56 -2.76 1.79 8.02
N LYS A 57 -3.56 2.32 8.93
CA LYS A 57 -3.41 2.12 10.39
C LYS A 57 -3.60 0.66 10.78
N PHE A 58 -4.68 0.02 10.29
CA PHE A 58 -4.96 -1.38 10.57
C PHE A 58 -3.81 -2.27 10.15
N ILE A 59 -3.34 -2.17 8.89
CA ILE A 59 -2.32 -3.07 8.38
C ILE A 59 -0.98 -2.92 9.12
N CYS A 60 -0.60 -1.70 9.51
CA CYS A 60 0.61 -1.47 10.27
C CYS A 60 0.53 -2.09 11.67
N SER A 61 -0.61 -1.96 12.36
CA SER A 61 -0.83 -2.58 13.66
C SER A 61 -0.82 -4.11 13.55
N GLU A 62 -1.60 -4.66 12.64
CA GLU A 62 -1.75 -6.10 12.42
C GLU A 62 -0.41 -6.80 12.12
N LEU A 63 0.40 -6.21 11.23
CA LEU A 63 1.70 -6.77 10.89
C LEU A 63 2.73 -6.55 12.00
N SER A 64 2.64 -5.48 12.78
CA SER A 64 3.52 -5.30 13.95
C SER A 64 3.33 -6.38 14.99
N GLU A 65 2.13 -6.92 15.12
CA GLU A 65 1.79 -7.98 16.07
C GLU A 65 1.98 -9.39 15.50
N LYS A 66 1.61 -9.61 14.23
CA LYS A 66 1.44 -10.95 13.65
C LYS A 66 2.34 -11.24 12.44
N PHE A 67 3.41 -10.48 12.24
CA PHE A 67 4.33 -10.68 11.11
C PHE A 67 4.77 -12.14 10.97
N ASP A 68 5.26 -12.75 12.06
CA ASP A 68 5.80 -14.11 12.02
C ASP A 68 4.74 -15.15 11.63
N VAL A 69 3.49 -14.95 12.08
CA VAL A 69 2.36 -15.80 11.72
C VAL A 69 2.08 -15.73 10.22
N TYR A 70 2.02 -14.51 9.66
CA TYR A 70 1.79 -14.32 8.24
C TYR A 70 2.98 -14.75 7.39
N PHE A 71 4.19 -14.55 7.88
CA PHE A 71 5.40 -14.95 7.16
C PHE A 71 5.53 -16.47 7.06
N ALA A 72 5.28 -17.20 8.17
CA ALA A 72 5.40 -18.65 8.24
C ALA A 72 4.29 -19.43 7.51
N ASP A 73 3.11 -18.83 7.34
CA ASP A 73 1.98 -19.49 6.67
C ASP A 73 2.25 -19.62 5.17
N ASN A 74 2.45 -20.83 4.66
CA ASN A 74 2.75 -21.09 3.24
C ASN A 74 1.52 -21.01 2.33
N ASP A 75 0.31 -20.95 2.88
CA ASP A 75 -0.92 -20.73 2.10
C ASP A 75 -1.14 -19.23 1.86
N GLY A 76 -0.64 -18.74 0.73
CA GLY A 76 -0.79 -17.35 0.35
C GLY A 76 -2.26 -16.89 0.20
N VAL A 77 -3.18 -17.79 -0.16
CA VAL A 77 -4.60 -17.47 -0.26
C VAL A 77 -5.21 -17.30 1.12
N ALA A 78 -4.89 -18.19 2.06
CA ALA A 78 -5.31 -18.06 3.46
C ALA A 78 -4.80 -16.78 4.10
N VAL A 79 -3.54 -16.39 3.83
CA VAL A 79 -2.98 -15.12 4.30
C VAL A 79 -3.73 -13.92 3.74
N LYS A 80 -3.96 -13.87 2.42
CA LYS A 80 -4.72 -12.80 1.77
C LYS A 80 -6.12 -12.68 2.38
N LYS A 81 -6.80 -13.80 2.57
CA LYS A 81 -8.14 -13.85 3.16
C LYS A 81 -8.15 -13.25 4.57
N LYS A 82 -7.25 -13.69 5.46
CA LYS A 82 -7.13 -13.15 6.83
C LYS A 82 -6.88 -11.64 6.83
N LEU A 83 -6.00 -11.15 5.95
CA LEU A 83 -5.70 -9.71 5.84
C LEU A 83 -6.93 -8.93 5.37
N ILE A 84 -7.63 -9.38 4.32
CA ILE A 84 -8.84 -8.72 3.81
C ILE A 84 -9.98 -8.75 4.84
N GLU A 85 -10.20 -9.86 5.53
CA GLU A 85 -11.23 -9.96 6.58
C GLU A 85 -10.96 -8.93 7.71
N GLY A 86 -9.71 -8.79 8.12
CA GLY A 86 -9.32 -7.79 9.12
C GLY A 86 -9.51 -6.36 8.63
N LEU A 87 -9.10 -6.06 7.38
CA LEU A 87 -9.31 -4.76 6.73
C LEU A 87 -10.80 -4.41 6.65
N LEU A 88 -11.64 -5.34 6.18
CA LEU A 88 -13.08 -5.13 6.09
C LEU A 88 -13.73 -4.92 7.47
N LYS A 89 -13.24 -5.60 8.51
CA LYS A 89 -13.71 -5.35 9.88
C LYS A 89 -13.39 -3.93 10.32
N SER A 90 -12.16 -3.47 10.13
CA SER A 90 -11.75 -2.09 10.45
C SER A 90 -12.55 -1.06 9.66
N LEU A 91 -12.76 -1.29 8.36
CA LEU A 91 -13.58 -0.41 7.52
C LEU A 91 -15.04 -0.38 7.96
N ASN A 92 -15.64 -1.52 8.35
CA ASN A 92 -17.01 -1.55 8.87
C ASN A 92 -17.15 -0.80 10.20
N GLU A 93 -16.15 -0.86 11.08
CA GLU A 93 -16.12 -0.06 12.32
C GLU A 93 -16.06 1.45 11.99
N THR A 94 -15.21 1.84 11.03
CA THR A 94 -15.14 3.23 10.56
C THR A 94 -16.44 3.68 9.91
N ALA A 95 -17.08 2.85 9.08
CA ALA A 95 -18.35 3.14 8.42
C ALA A 95 -19.47 3.39 9.44
N LYS A 96 -19.53 2.57 10.51
CA LYS A 96 -20.48 2.77 11.62
C LYS A 96 -20.25 4.08 12.37
N GLN A 97 -18.98 4.46 12.62
CA GLN A 97 -18.64 5.72 13.30
C GLN A 97 -19.02 6.95 12.48
N LEU A 98 -18.92 6.85 11.14
CA LEU A 98 -19.22 7.93 10.21
C LEU A 98 -20.66 7.92 9.69
N ASP A 99 -21.47 6.96 10.10
CA ASP A 99 -22.83 6.72 9.60
C ASP A 99 -22.89 6.69 8.06
N CYS A 100 -22.06 5.82 7.45
CA CYS A 100 -21.93 5.70 6.00
C CYS A 100 -21.88 4.25 5.55
N GLU A 101 -22.02 4.03 4.23
CA GLU A 101 -21.80 2.70 3.65
C GLU A 101 -20.29 2.44 3.45
N ILE A 102 -19.87 1.18 3.64
CA ILE A 102 -18.46 0.78 3.47
C ILE A 102 -17.89 1.14 2.08
N LYS A 103 -18.72 1.17 1.04
CA LYS A 103 -18.30 1.56 -0.32
C LYS A 103 -17.82 3.02 -0.40
N GLU A 104 -18.28 3.90 0.50
CA GLU A 104 -17.82 5.29 0.59
C GLU A 104 -16.40 5.42 1.15
N LEU A 105 -15.85 4.34 1.71
CA LEU A 105 -14.51 4.22 2.26
C LEU A 105 -13.52 3.52 1.30
N ALA A 106 -13.89 3.32 0.03
CA ALA A 106 -13.07 2.61 -0.93
C ALA A 106 -11.69 3.25 -1.10
N SER A 107 -10.64 2.44 -0.99
CA SER A 107 -9.25 2.85 -1.19
C SER A 107 -8.39 1.71 -1.71
N THR A 108 -7.28 2.04 -2.33
CA THR A 108 -6.17 1.11 -2.61
C THR A 108 -5.44 0.74 -1.33
N LEU A 109 -4.48 -0.18 -1.40
CA LEU A 109 -3.56 -0.46 -0.30
C LEU A 109 -2.25 -1.03 -0.83
N LEU A 110 -1.15 -0.38 -0.48
CA LEU A 110 0.19 -0.89 -0.64
C LEU A 110 0.84 -0.95 0.73
N PHE A 111 1.58 -2.02 1.04
CA PHE A 111 2.41 -2.04 2.22
C PHE A 111 3.69 -2.84 2.04
N VAL A 112 4.68 -2.48 2.84
CA VAL A 112 5.92 -3.24 3.05
C VAL A 112 6.14 -3.37 4.54
N ALA A 113 6.32 -4.60 4.99
CA ALA A 113 6.67 -4.93 6.36
C ALA A 113 8.04 -5.63 6.36
N VAL A 114 8.95 -5.16 7.18
CA VAL A 114 10.32 -5.72 7.33
C VAL A 114 10.54 -6.08 8.79
N LYS A 115 11.00 -7.31 9.02
CA LYS A 115 11.42 -7.78 10.35
C LYS A 115 12.69 -8.60 10.22
N ASN A 116 13.75 -8.18 10.90
CA ASN A 116 15.07 -8.79 10.75
C ASN A 116 15.48 -8.83 9.26
N GLU A 117 15.75 -10.03 8.74
CA GLU A 117 16.15 -10.27 7.33
C GLU A 117 14.96 -10.68 6.43
N GLN A 118 13.73 -10.49 6.86
CA GLN A 118 12.53 -10.93 6.15
C GLN A 118 11.62 -9.77 5.79
N PHE A 119 10.85 -9.92 4.71
CA PHE A 119 9.84 -8.94 4.33
C PHE A 119 8.53 -9.59 3.86
N ILE A 120 7.44 -8.85 4.03
CA ILE A 120 6.13 -9.11 3.44
C ILE A 120 5.70 -7.85 2.69
N ILE A 121 5.27 -8.02 1.46
CA ILE A 121 4.71 -6.97 0.61
C ILE A 121 3.31 -7.39 0.21
N ALA A 122 2.34 -6.48 0.22
CA ALA A 122 1.11 -6.67 -0.53
C ALA A 122 0.68 -5.40 -1.25
N HIS A 123 -0.13 -5.59 -2.29
CA HIS A 123 -0.58 -4.56 -3.19
C HIS A 123 -2.01 -4.84 -3.67
N ILE A 124 -2.90 -3.87 -3.47
CA ILE A 124 -4.25 -3.78 -4.03
C ILE A 124 -4.36 -2.40 -4.67
N GLY A 125 -4.69 -2.34 -5.95
CA GLY A 125 -4.92 -1.08 -6.67
C GLY A 125 -3.89 -0.82 -7.76
N ASP A 126 -3.67 0.45 -8.07
CA ASP A 126 -2.92 0.95 -9.23
C ASP A 126 -1.60 1.65 -8.89
N GLY A 127 -1.20 1.66 -7.63
CA GLY A 127 0.11 2.19 -7.23
C GLY A 127 1.28 1.28 -7.63
N VAL A 128 2.49 1.64 -7.19
CA VAL A 128 3.73 0.90 -7.48
C VAL A 128 4.55 0.70 -6.22
N ILE A 129 5.12 -0.49 -6.05
CA ILE A 129 6.11 -0.79 -5.03
C ILE A 129 7.43 -1.11 -5.71
N GLY A 130 8.44 -0.29 -5.44
CA GLY A 130 9.81 -0.49 -5.89
C GLY A 130 10.75 -0.86 -4.76
N TYR A 131 11.95 -1.32 -5.11
CA TYR A 131 13.03 -1.57 -4.17
C TYR A 131 14.40 -1.28 -4.78
N LEU A 132 15.34 -0.96 -3.93
CA LEU A 132 16.74 -0.79 -4.30
C LEU A 132 17.52 -2.04 -3.88
N LYS A 133 18.23 -2.67 -4.83
CA LYS A 133 19.09 -3.84 -4.59
C LYS A 133 20.38 -3.68 -5.36
N LYS A 134 21.54 -3.74 -4.69
CA LYS A 134 22.86 -3.55 -5.31
C LYS A 134 22.94 -2.24 -6.11
N ASN A 135 22.42 -1.17 -5.60
CA ASN A 135 22.31 0.14 -6.28
C ASN A 135 21.47 0.14 -7.58
N GLU A 136 20.69 -0.89 -7.84
CA GLU A 136 19.74 -0.96 -8.94
C GLU A 136 18.30 -0.83 -8.43
N LEU A 137 17.53 0.07 -9.03
CA LEU A 137 16.11 0.18 -8.79
C LEU A 137 15.36 -0.93 -9.52
N LYS A 138 14.46 -1.60 -8.81
CA LYS A 138 13.64 -2.70 -9.33
C LYS A 138 12.20 -2.54 -8.87
N ILE A 139 11.28 -3.09 -9.65
CA ILE A 139 9.86 -3.11 -9.31
C ILE A 139 9.55 -4.41 -8.58
N ALA A 140 8.95 -4.31 -7.40
CA ALA A 140 8.43 -5.45 -6.67
C ALA A 140 6.98 -5.76 -7.07
N SER A 141 6.17 -4.71 -7.25
CA SER A 141 4.76 -4.83 -7.64
C SER A 141 4.30 -3.56 -8.36
N GLN A 142 3.51 -3.75 -9.41
CA GLN A 142 2.89 -2.69 -10.21
C GLN A 142 1.48 -3.11 -10.63
N PRO A 143 0.63 -2.22 -11.13
CA PRO A 143 -0.67 -2.57 -11.70
C PRO A 143 -0.55 -3.62 -12.79
N GLU A 144 -1.54 -4.49 -12.92
CA GLU A 144 -1.60 -5.43 -14.04
C GLU A 144 -2.06 -4.69 -15.31
N ASN A 145 -1.30 -4.85 -16.40
CA ASN A 145 -1.71 -4.42 -17.72
C ASN A 145 -2.61 -5.53 -18.31
N GLY A 146 -3.93 -5.36 -18.25
CA GLY A 146 -4.90 -6.31 -18.79
C GLY A 146 -6.07 -5.63 -19.52
N GLU A 147 -6.94 -6.38 -20.16
CA GLU A 147 -8.11 -5.88 -20.91
C GLU A 147 -9.10 -5.06 -20.06
N PHE A 148 -8.98 -5.11 -18.72
CA PHE A 148 -9.75 -4.33 -17.75
C PHE A 148 -8.97 -3.13 -17.18
N VAL A 149 -8.06 -2.56 -17.92
CA VAL A 149 -7.11 -1.47 -17.56
C VAL A 149 -7.79 -0.21 -16.96
N ASN A 150 -9.10 -0.08 -17.04
CA ASN A 150 -9.83 1.12 -16.61
C ASN A 150 -10.56 0.97 -15.26
N MET A 151 -10.35 -0.11 -14.52
CA MET A 151 -10.99 -0.29 -13.21
C MET A 151 -9.96 -0.58 -12.12
N THR A 152 -9.71 0.41 -11.28
CA THR A 152 -8.91 0.21 -10.05
C THR A 152 -9.68 -0.70 -9.08
N VAL A 153 -9.03 -1.75 -8.59
CA VAL A 153 -9.58 -2.60 -7.53
C VAL A 153 -9.26 -1.96 -6.17
N PHE A 154 -10.26 -1.87 -5.33
CA PHE A 154 -10.15 -1.32 -3.99
C PHE A 154 -10.23 -2.40 -2.91
N THR A 155 -9.83 -2.06 -1.70
CA THR A 155 -9.90 -2.96 -0.53
C THR A 155 -11.33 -3.44 -0.22
N THR A 156 -12.34 -2.68 -0.66
CA THR A 156 -13.78 -3.01 -0.52
C THR A 156 -14.35 -3.81 -1.70
N SER A 157 -13.56 -4.06 -2.74
CA SER A 157 -14.01 -4.80 -3.92
C SER A 157 -14.21 -6.30 -3.61
N LYS A 158 -15.17 -6.94 -4.26
CA LYS A 158 -15.46 -8.38 -4.07
C LYS A 158 -14.28 -9.26 -4.46
N ASP A 159 -13.49 -8.85 -5.42
CA ASP A 159 -12.33 -9.55 -5.96
C ASP A 159 -11.00 -9.14 -5.31
N ALA A 160 -11.04 -8.32 -4.24
CA ALA A 160 -9.84 -7.86 -3.55
C ALA A 160 -8.89 -8.99 -3.12
N ILE A 161 -9.42 -10.13 -2.67
CA ILE A 161 -8.61 -11.31 -2.30
C ILE A 161 -7.87 -11.87 -3.52
N MET A 162 -8.56 -11.98 -4.66
CA MET A 162 -8.00 -12.57 -5.88
C MET A 162 -6.95 -11.67 -6.51
N THR A 163 -7.19 -10.36 -6.51
CA THR A 163 -6.30 -9.37 -7.13
C THR A 163 -5.16 -8.93 -6.23
N MET A 164 -5.28 -9.12 -4.91
CA MET A 164 -4.19 -8.80 -3.99
C MET A 164 -2.91 -9.55 -4.40
N LYS A 165 -1.84 -8.83 -4.67
CA LYS A 165 -0.50 -9.39 -4.79
C LYS A 165 0.10 -9.52 -3.40
N LEU A 166 0.64 -10.69 -3.08
CA LEU A 166 1.33 -10.97 -1.80
C LEU A 166 2.70 -11.57 -2.10
N ILE A 167 3.74 -10.92 -1.63
CA ILE A 167 5.13 -11.33 -1.84
C ILE A 167 5.80 -11.43 -0.47
N LYS A 168 6.48 -12.55 -0.24
CA LYS A 168 7.30 -12.78 0.96
C LYS A 168 8.70 -13.14 0.53
N GLY A 169 9.70 -12.73 1.29
CA GLY A 169 11.08 -13.03 0.96
C GLY A 169 12.08 -12.62 2.01
N SER A 170 13.35 -12.87 1.68
CA SER A 170 14.49 -12.41 2.47
C SER A 170 15.07 -11.15 1.86
N LEU A 171 15.52 -10.22 2.71
CA LEU A 171 16.10 -8.94 2.27
C LEU A 171 17.36 -9.16 1.41
N GLY A 172 18.27 -10.05 1.86
CA GLY A 172 19.53 -10.23 1.20
C GLY A 172 20.26 -8.88 1.00
N GLU A 173 20.42 -8.46 -0.26
CA GLU A 173 21.08 -7.21 -0.61
C GLU A 173 20.11 -6.05 -0.92
N ILE A 174 18.86 -6.14 -0.46
CA ILE A 174 17.88 -5.05 -0.59
C ILE A 174 18.26 -3.94 0.39
N GLN A 175 18.37 -2.73 -0.12
CA GLN A 175 18.81 -1.54 0.61
C GLN A 175 17.65 -0.63 1.01
N GLY A 176 16.52 -0.71 0.29
CA GLY A 176 15.34 0.10 0.59
C GLY A 176 14.11 -0.32 -0.22
N PHE A 177 12.94 0.15 0.21
CA PHE A 177 11.68 0.02 -0.50
C PHE A 177 11.04 1.40 -0.70
N VAL A 178 10.26 1.55 -1.76
CA VAL A 178 9.46 2.75 -2.05
C VAL A 178 8.05 2.35 -2.43
N LEU A 179 7.05 3.03 -1.86
CA LEU A 179 5.64 2.90 -2.20
C LEU A 179 5.19 4.21 -2.84
N MET A 180 4.43 4.13 -3.91
CA MET A 180 3.95 5.29 -4.67
C MET A 180 2.50 5.08 -5.06
N SER A 181 1.64 6.11 -4.85
CA SER A 181 0.31 6.18 -5.47
C SER A 181 0.42 6.65 -6.92
N ASP A 182 -0.65 6.54 -7.66
CA ASP A 182 -0.73 6.96 -9.07
C ASP A 182 -0.41 8.45 -9.26
N GLY A 183 -0.72 9.30 -8.28
CA GLY A 183 -0.42 10.74 -8.31
C GLY A 183 1.07 11.08 -8.44
N THR A 184 1.98 10.14 -8.13
CA THR A 184 3.44 10.32 -8.27
C THR A 184 4.02 9.66 -9.53
N GLU A 185 3.22 8.90 -10.28
CA GLU A 185 3.70 8.11 -11.42
C GLU A 185 4.42 8.94 -12.46
N THR A 186 3.86 10.05 -12.91
CA THR A 186 4.45 10.89 -13.97
C THR A 186 5.84 11.42 -13.63
N SER A 187 6.21 11.46 -12.36
CA SER A 187 7.49 12.01 -11.89
C SER A 187 8.49 10.95 -11.45
N LEU A 188 8.02 9.83 -10.91
CA LEU A 188 8.85 8.83 -10.24
C LEU A 188 8.81 7.44 -10.87
N TYR A 189 7.84 7.18 -11.76
CA TYR A 189 7.67 5.90 -12.44
C TYR A 189 7.24 6.09 -13.90
N ASP A 190 8.00 5.55 -14.83
CA ASP A 190 7.63 5.48 -16.25
C ASP A 190 6.85 4.19 -16.51
N LYS A 191 5.53 4.34 -16.76
CA LYS A 191 4.65 3.19 -17.05
C LYS A 191 4.98 2.47 -18.36
N LYS A 192 5.52 3.18 -19.36
CA LYS A 192 5.82 2.61 -20.68
C LYS A 192 7.08 1.77 -20.64
N GLU A 193 8.11 2.31 -19.99
CA GLU A 193 9.41 1.65 -19.87
C GLU A 193 9.51 0.75 -18.63
N HIS A 194 8.46 0.73 -17.77
CA HIS A 194 8.47 0.05 -16.47
C HIS A 194 9.71 0.40 -15.64
N LYS A 195 10.03 1.70 -15.57
CA LYS A 195 11.27 2.18 -14.96
C LYS A 195 11.02 3.18 -13.84
N LEU A 196 11.70 2.98 -12.73
CA LEU A 196 11.72 3.92 -11.62
C LEU A 196 12.72 5.05 -11.87
N ALA A 197 12.39 6.27 -11.48
CA ALA A 197 13.25 7.44 -11.64
C ALA A 197 14.51 7.34 -10.77
N ASP A 198 15.67 7.69 -11.33
CA ASP A 198 16.96 7.59 -10.63
C ASP A 198 17.07 8.45 -9.36
N ILE A 199 16.23 9.48 -9.22
CA ILE A 199 16.18 10.29 -8.00
C ILE A 199 15.84 9.44 -6.76
N LEU A 200 15.08 8.35 -6.93
CA LEU A 200 14.72 7.43 -5.84
C LEU A 200 15.95 6.78 -5.21
N LYS A 201 17.03 6.53 -5.97
CA LYS A 201 18.29 6.03 -5.40
C LYS A 201 18.84 6.96 -4.34
N LYS A 202 18.78 8.29 -4.60
CA LYS A 202 19.28 9.30 -3.66
C LYS A 202 18.43 9.42 -2.39
N ILE A 203 17.15 9.07 -2.49
CA ILE A 203 16.22 9.11 -1.36
C ILE A 203 16.37 7.86 -0.48
N MET A 204 16.72 6.71 -1.10
CA MET A 204 16.78 5.40 -0.45
C MET A 204 18.17 5.06 0.12
N LEU A 205 19.19 5.83 -0.16
CA LEU A 205 20.56 5.70 0.37
C LEU A 205 20.83 6.72 1.47
#